data_bf610841089044d76c427ce93ba22dec
#
_entry.id   bf610841089044d76c427ce93ba22dec
#
_cell.length_a   1.000
_cell.length_b   1.000
_cell.length_c   1.000
_cell.angle_alpha   90.00
_cell.angle_beta   90.00
_cell.angle_gamma   90.00
#
_symmetry.space_group_name_H-M   'P 1'
#
loop_
_entity.id
_entity.type
_entity.pdbx_description
1 polymer ?
#
loop_
_entity_poly.entity_id
_entity_poly.type
_entity_poly.pdbx_seq_one_letter_code
_entity_poly.pdbx_strand_id
1 'polypeptide(L)'
;MKFRTLLIIPLVVAVMIACCTVSADALNPHDADWLDDGLSACIDSVTRLDEDGYLYKVDYTADYYGEEVQKLLSSMGYMDAGCSAFITSDPEGNVLTCRNYDYKHLDSDGQVTGLNVIISCAPEHRYKSVGVADAYWLDAQNLTFVAGALDDGVTDISALALLPYACVDGMNEKGLTVSILKLDTKPEETLACQNEEGKPSVAHSVLLRWMLDGCSTVNEAVELAESVNMKAAISDMHLFVTDAEGHSAVLEWRYDELVVTETNAVTNFFVGFDDGEDVYKNGVLTEKLATSAGTIRDYHYGYGHGYHRFLQIVTGLDRYADPSDPQALSIMRENQAMDILRVAAQDPGTEATSMTQYSLIYNATDLTASLWLLQNYSTPYTFNVIN
;
A
#
# COMPACT_ATOMS: atom_id res chain seq x y z
N MET A 1 -0.78 11.31 -54.65
CA MET A 1 -0.28 10.48 -53.53
C MET A 1 -1.19 10.68 -52.35
N LYS A 2 -2.07 9.71 -52.06
CA LYS A 2 -3.10 9.82 -51.00
C LYS A 2 -2.53 9.21 -49.74
N PHE A 3 -2.41 10.00 -48.67
CA PHE A 3 -2.08 9.56 -47.33
C PHE A 3 -3.23 8.67 -46.80
N ARG A 4 -2.94 7.44 -46.45
CA ARG A 4 -3.79 6.58 -45.63
C ARG A 4 -3.36 6.78 -44.17
N THR A 5 -4.17 7.54 -43.44
CA THR A 5 -4.08 7.62 -41.97
C THR A 5 -4.72 6.34 -41.43
N LEU A 6 -3.94 5.48 -40.82
CA LEU A 6 -4.40 4.26 -40.15
C LEU A 6 -5.07 4.62 -38.84
N LEU A 7 -6.34 4.30 -38.73
CA LEU A 7 -7.10 4.27 -37.49
C LEU A 7 -6.66 3.01 -36.69
N ILE A 8 -5.77 3.13 -35.75
CA ILE A 8 -5.37 2.01 -34.85
C ILE A 8 -5.86 2.21 -33.40
N ILE A 9 -6.34 3.40 -33.06
CA ILE A 9 -6.70 3.75 -31.68
C ILE A 9 -8.01 3.09 -31.13
N PRO A 10 -9.03 2.69 -31.92
CA PRO A 10 -10.22 2.09 -31.32
C PRO A 10 -10.11 0.60 -30.99
N LEU A 11 -9.07 -0.11 -31.44
CA LEU A 11 -9.01 -1.56 -31.23
C LEU A 11 -8.39 -1.95 -29.88
N VAL A 12 -7.47 -1.14 -29.36
CA VAL A 12 -6.81 -1.40 -28.08
C VAL A 12 -7.76 -1.13 -26.91
N VAL A 13 -8.59 -0.09 -27.00
CA VAL A 13 -9.61 0.22 -25.99
C VAL A 13 -10.73 -0.85 -25.97
N ALA A 14 -11.09 -1.40 -27.13
CA ALA A 14 -12.11 -2.45 -27.22
C ALA A 14 -11.63 -3.80 -26.68
N VAL A 15 -10.33 -4.10 -26.72
CA VAL A 15 -9.76 -5.34 -26.15
C VAL A 15 -9.64 -5.24 -24.63
N MET A 16 -9.34 -4.07 -24.07
CA MET A 16 -9.34 -3.88 -22.60
C MET A 16 -10.75 -3.96 -21.99
N ILE A 17 -11.79 -3.51 -22.70
CA ILE A 17 -13.18 -3.65 -22.26
C ILE A 17 -13.68 -5.10 -22.39
N ALA A 18 -13.14 -5.90 -23.31
CA ALA A 18 -13.56 -7.29 -23.51
C ALA A 18 -12.97 -8.28 -22.49
N CYS A 19 -11.93 -7.92 -21.75
CA CYS A 19 -11.41 -8.74 -20.64
C CYS A 19 -12.16 -8.52 -19.31
N CYS A 20 -12.99 -7.49 -19.21
CA CYS A 20 -13.77 -7.15 -18.00
C CYS A 20 -15.29 -7.38 -18.17
N THR A 21 -15.76 -7.99 -19.25
CA THR A 21 -17.15 -8.39 -19.34
C THR A 21 -17.35 -9.78 -18.71
N VAL A 22 -17.24 -9.85 -17.40
CA VAL A 22 -18.08 -10.76 -16.64
C VAL A 22 -19.50 -10.22 -16.78
N SER A 23 -20.44 -11.03 -17.22
CA SER A 23 -21.83 -10.65 -17.47
C SER A 23 -22.38 -9.92 -16.24
N ALA A 24 -22.96 -8.74 -16.49
CA ALA A 24 -23.59 -7.90 -15.50
C ALA A 24 -24.97 -8.45 -15.01
N ASP A 25 -25.06 -9.74 -14.76
CA ASP A 25 -25.92 -10.30 -13.71
C ASP A 25 -25.17 -10.18 -12.38
N ALA A 26 -24.43 -9.06 -12.23
CA ALA A 26 -23.78 -8.69 -10.99
C ALA A 26 -24.85 -8.68 -9.91
N LEU A 27 -24.58 -9.41 -8.84
CA LEU A 27 -25.29 -9.36 -7.56
C LEU A 27 -25.81 -7.94 -7.37
N ASN A 28 -27.12 -7.80 -7.30
CA ASN A 28 -27.70 -6.53 -6.90
C ASN A 28 -27.20 -6.27 -5.48
N PRO A 29 -26.37 -5.26 -5.24
CA PRO A 29 -25.81 -5.01 -3.91
C PRO A 29 -26.89 -4.75 -2.84
N HIS A 30 -28.14 -4.58 -3.27
CA HIS A 30 -29.31 -4.43 -2.40
C HIS A 30 -30.01 -5.76 -2.02
N ASP A 31 -29.59 -6.90 -2.56
CA ASP A 31 -30.12 -8.21 -2.14
C ASP A 31 -29.35 -8.66 -0.87
N ALA A 32 -29.83 -8.21 0.27
CA ALA A 32 -29.24 -8.38 1.61
C ALA A 32 -29.16 -9.84 2.10
N ASP A 33 -29.68 -10.81 1.36
CA ASP A 33 -29.76 -12.22 1.77
C ASP A 33 -28.38 -12.93 1.87
N TRP A 34 -27.30 -12.32 1.39
CA TRP A 34 -25.92 -12.85 1.50
C TRP A 34 -25.14 -12.30 2.71
N LEU A 35 -25.76 -11.38 3.47
CA LEU A 35 -25.17 -10.83 4.67
C LEU A 35 -25.22 -11.85 5.79
N ASP A 36 -24.07 -12.37 6.17
CA ASP A 36 -23.97 -13.20 7.34
C ASP A 36 -23.92 -12.37 8.65
N ASP A 37 -24.13 -13.09 9.77
CA ASP A 37 -24.04 -12.49 11.10
C ASP A 37 -22.65 -11.85 11.37
N GLY A 38 -21.61 -12.31 10.67
CA GLY A 38 -20.24 -11.81 10.80
C GLY A 38 -20.10 -10.40 10.25
N LEU A 39 -20.70 -10.09 9.10
CA LEU A 39 -20.61 -8.75 8.51
C LEU A 39 -21.45 -7.74 9.32
N SER A 40 -22.59 -8.17 9.88
CA SER A 40 -23.35 -7.35 10.83
C SER A 40 -22.53 -7.01 12.08
N ALA A 41 -21.77 -7.97 12.62
CA ALA A 41 -20.88 -7.73 13.75
C ALA A 41 -19.73 -6.76 13.39
N CYS A 42 -19.24 -6.80 12.15
CA CYS A 42 -18.25 -5.82 11.68
C CYS A 42 -18.81 -4.40 11.71
N ILE A 43 -20.06 -4.21 11.27
CA ILE A 43 -20.74 -2.90 11.30
C ILE A 43 -20.84 -2.39 12.73
N ASP A 44 -21.29 -3.24 13.66
CA ASP A 44 -21.45 -2.89 15.07
C ASP A 44 -20.12 -2.53 15.75
N SER A 45 -18.99 -2.98 15.20
CA SER A 45 -17.65 -2.68 15.70
C SER A 45 -17.06 -1.36 15.20
N VAL A 46 -17.69 -0.73 14.22
CA VAL A 46 -17.20 0.52 13.63
C VAL A 46 -17.09 1.61 14.68
N THR A 47 -15.91 2.21 14.77
CA THR A 47 -15.63 3.30 15.70
C THR A 47 -14.92 4.43 14.97
N ARG A 48 -15.47 5.64 15.05
CA ARG A 48 -14.81 6.86 14.60
C ARG A 48 -13.74 7.26 15.61
N LEU A 49 -12.53 7.52 15.13
CA LEU A 49 -11.37 7.81 16.00
C LEU A 49 -10.98 9.29 16.04
N ASP A 50 -11.30 10.07 15.01
CA ASP A 50 -11.02 11.50 14.94
C ASP A 50 -12.31 12.33 14.78
N GLU A 51 -12.23 13.64 15.10
CA GLU A 51 -13.42 14.53 15.08
C GLU A 51 -13.89 14.84 13.65
N ASP A 52 -12.98 14.83 12.69
CA ASP A 52 -13.25 15.25 11.29
C ASP A 52 -13.71 14.08 10.40
N GLY A 53 -13.64 12.82 10.88
CA GLY A 53 -14.07 11.64 10.14
C GLY A 53 -13.08 11.14 9.09
N TYR A 54 -11.79 11.40 9.27
CA TYR A 54 -10.74 10.86 8.41
C TYR A 54 -10.25 9.48 8.83
N LEU A 55 -10.52 9.06 10.09
CA LEU A 55 -10.01 7.83 10.64
C LEU A 55 -11.09 7.07 11.42
N TYR A 56 -11.26 5.81 11.06
CA TYR A 56 -12.16 4.86 11.71
C TYR A 56 -11.40 3.60 12.11
N LYS A 57 -12.04 2.76 12.94
CA LYS A 57 -11.59 1.42 13.28
C LYS A 57 -12.72 0.42 13.07
N VAL A 58 -12.36 -0.77 12.58
CA VAL A 58 -13.27 -1.91 12.41
C VAL A 58 -12.57 -3.19 12.89
N ASP A 59 -13.27 -3.97 13.71
CA ASP A 59 -12.87 -5.34 14.04
C ASP A 59 -13.58 -6.30 13.06
N TYR A 60 -12.84 -6.77 12.06
CA TYR A 60 -13.38 -7.53 10.94
C TYR A 60 -13.41 -9.03 11.24
N THR A 61 -14.59 -9.57 11.49
CA THR A 61 -14.82 -10.96 11.88
C THR A 61 -15.57 -11.79 10.83
N ALA A 62 -16.05 -11.17 9.76
CA ALA A 62 -16.70 -11.86 8.66
C ALA A 62 -15.71 -12.64 7.80
N ASP A 63 -16.21 -13.68 7.12
CA ASP A 63 -15.42 -14.41 6.11
C ASP A 63 -15.28 -13.58 4.83
N TYR A 64 -14.05 -13.20 4.50
CA TYR A 64 -13.74 -12.49 3.25
C TYR A 64 -13.13 -13.40 2.18
N TYR A 65 -13.07 -14.71 2.42
CA TYR A 65 -12.67 -15.72 1.44
C TYR A 65 -13.87 -16.42 0.79
N GLY A 66 -15.09 -16.12 1.25
CA GLY A 66 -16.31 -16.68 0.71
C GLY A 66 -16.50 -16.39 -0.79
N GLU A 67 -17.20 -17.28 -1.50
CA GLU A 67 -17.39 -17.20 -2.95
C GLU A 67 -18.00 -15.86 -3.40
N GLU A 68 -18.92 -15.31 -2.61
CA GLU A 68 -19.59 -14.04 -2.90
C GLU A 68 -18.62 -12.86 -2.85
N VAL A 69 -17.76 -12.80 -1.83
CA VAL A 69 -16.71 -11.77 -1.73
C VAL A 69 -15.71 -11.88 -2.87
N GLN A 70 -15.32 -13.10 -3.23
CA GLN A 70 -14.42 -13.32 -4.36
C GLN A 70 -15.01 -12.86 -5.71
N LYS A 71 -16.33 -12.96 -5.89
CA LYS A 71 -17.02 -12.39 -7.06
C LYS A 71 -16.96 -10.85 -7.04
N LEU A 72 -17.14 -10.22 -5.88
CA LEU A 72 -17.06 -8.75 -5.73
C LEU A 72 -15.66 -8.21 -6.00
N LEU A 73 -14.59 -8.97 -5.71
CA LEU A 73 -13.21 -8.54 -5.99
C LEU A 73 -12.99 -8.19 -7.46
N SER A 74 -13.70 -8.85 -8.38
CA SER A 74 -13.62 -8.55 -9.82
C SER A 74 -14.19 -7.17 -10.19
N SER A 75 -15.02 -6.59 -9.33
CA SER A 75 -15.61 -5.26 -9.50
C SER A 75 -14.90 -4.18 -8.66
N MET A 76 -13.91 -4.58 -7.84
CA MET A 76 -13.15 -3.64 -7.03
C MET A 76 -12.42 -2.64 -7.94
N GLY A 77 -12.61 -1.37 -7.64
CA GLY A 77 -12.07 -0.28 -8.42
C GLY A 77 -10.55 -0.17 -8.34
N TYR A 78 -10.05 0.79 -9.05
CA TYR A 78 -8.65 1.16 -9.08
C TYR A 78 -8.22 1.81 -7.76
N MET A 79 -7.04 1.46 -7.27
CA MET A 79 -6.37 2.11 -6.15
C MET A 79 -5.15 2.87 -6.65
N ASP A 80 -4.89 4.04 -6.11
CA ASP A 80 -3.71 4.86 -6.38
C ASP A 80 -3.12 5.37 -5.05
N ALA A 81 -1.80 5.44 -4.93
CA ALA A 81 -1.17 5.90 -3.71
C ALA A 81 0.30 6.28 -3.94
N GLY A 82 0.63 7.56 -3.80
CA GLY A 82 2.02 7.96 -3.55
C GLY A 82 2.44 7.47 -2.16
N CYS A 83 3.67 7.07 -1.95
CA CYS A 83 4.11 6.54 -0.65
C CYS A 83 5.60 6.63 -0.46
N SER A 84 6.03 6.44 0.79
CA SER A 84 7.40 6.08 1.14
C SER A 84 7.39 5.07 2.29
N ALA A 85 8.34 4.14 2.29
CA ALA A 85 8.48 3.17 3.37
C ALA A 85 9.95 2.81 3.60
N PHE A 86 10.27 2.38 4.82
CA PHE A 86 11.58 1.89 5.19
C PHE A 86 11.52 1.00 6.42
N ILE A 87 12.57 0.19 6.61
CA ILE A 87 12.78 -0.62 7.82
C ILE A 87 13.97 -0.06 8.61
N THR A 88 13.87 -0.10 9.93
CA THR A 88 14.93 0.28 10.87
C THR A 88 14.77 -0.48 12.18
N SER A 89 15.66 -0.21 13.15
CA SER A 89 15.53 -0.71 14.51
C SER A 89 15.56 0.45 15.50
N ASP A 90 14.83 0.31 16.60
CA ASP A 90 14.96 1.23 17.73
C ASP A 90 16.21 0.91 18.59
N PRO A 91 16.51 1.71 19.65
CA PRO A 91 17.66 1.45 20.53
C PRO A 91 17.60 0.12 21.28
N GLU A 92 16.41 -0.40 21.51
CA GLU A 92 16.15 -1.68 22.17
C GLU A 92 16.35 -2.87 21.23
N GLY A 93 16.49 -2.62 19.94
CA GLY A 93 16.65 -3.63 18.89
C GLY A 93 15.33 -4.14 18.32
N ASN A 94 14.20 -3.48 18.61
CA ASN A 94 12.93 -3.81 18.02
C ASN A 94 12.95 -3.49 16.51
N VAL A 95 12.33 -4.36 15.71
CA VAL A 95 12.22 -4.17 14.27
C VAL A 95 11.03 -3.27 13.96
N LEU A 96 11.30 -2.16 13.28
CA LEU A 96 10.32 -1.14 12.95
C LEU A 96 10.16 -1.01 11.43
N THR A 97 8.94 -1.20 10.93
CA THR A 97 8.57 -0.84 9.55
C THR A 97 7.80 0.47 9.58
N CYS A 98 8.30 1.43 8.85
CA CYS A 98 7.84 2.81 8.86
C CYS A 98 7.28 3.20 7.49
N ARG A 99 6.17 3.94 7.45
CA ARG A 99 5.52 4.33 6.21
C ARG A 99 4.88 5.72 6.30
N ASN A 100 4.95 6.48 5.20
CA ASN A 100 4.01 7.54 4.87
C ASN A 100 3.07 7.04 3.77
N TYR A 101 1.77 7.18 3.97
CA TYR A 101 0.76 7.00 2.94
C TYR A 101 0.43 8.37 2.34
N ASP A 102 0.77 8.54 1.08
CA ASP A 102 0.68 9.83 0.39
C ASP A 102 -0.36 9.75 -0.73
N TYR A 103 -1.54 10.31 -0.49
CA TYR A 103 -2.54 10.56 -1.51
C TYR A 103 -3.42 11.74 -1.11
N LYS A 104 -3.91 12.50 -2.09
CA LYS A 104 -4.81 13.62 -1.84
C LYS A 104 -6.18 13.31 -2.41
N HIS A 105 -7.09 12.85 -1.57
CA HIS A 105 -8.49 12.80 -1.90
C HIS A 105 -9.10 14.21 -1.78
N LEU A 106 -9.99 14.54 -2.69
CA LEU A 106 -10.74 15.80 -2.69
C LEU A 106 -12.23 15.47 -2.72
N ASP A 107 -12.99 16.17 -1.90
CA ASP A 107 -14.45 16.11 -1.94
C ASP A 107 -15.03 16.89 -3.14
N SER A 108 -16.36 16.94 -3.26
CA SER A 108 -17.06 17.64 -4.33
C SER A 108 -16.79 19.16 -4.37
N ASP A 109 -16.38 19.72 -3.24
CA ASP A 109 -16.05 21.15 -3.09
C ASP A 109 -14.57 21.43 -3.27
N GLY A 110 -13.77 20.40 -3.58
CA GLY A 110 -12.33 20.46 -3.77
C GLY A 110 -11.54 20.62 -2.47
N GLN A 111 -12.16 20.30 -1.32
CA GLN A 111 -11.45 20.25 -0.05
C GLN A 111 -10.77 18.89 0.14
N VAL A 112 -9.65 18.90 0.87
CA VAL A 112 -8.96 17.66 1.22
C VAL A 112 -9.88 16.81 2.08
N THR A 113 -9.99 15.53 1.72
CA THR A 113 -10.75 14.53 2.44
C THR A 113 -9.97 13.22 2.55
N GLY A 114 -10.49 12.25 3.26
CA GLY A 114 -9.92 10.92 3.38
C GLY A 114 -10.88 9.99 4.12
N LEU A 115 -10.71 8.70 3.95
CA LEU A 115 -11.49 7.69 4.65
C LEU A 115 -10.57 6.51 4.96
N ASN A 116 -9.72 6.68 5.97
CA ASN A 116 -8.79 5.67 6.42
C ASN A 116 -9.46 4.80 7.50
N VAL A 117 -9.34 3.49 7.37
CA VAL A 117 -9.93 2.55 8.32
C VAL A 117 -8.86 1.62 8.86
N ILE A 118 -8.58 1.70 10.16
CA ILE A 118 -7.79 0.69 10.85
C ILE A 118 -8.65 -0.57 10.93
N ILE A 119 -8.20 -1.63 10.28
CA ILE A 119 -8.93 -2.89 10.22
C ILE A 119 -8.15 -4.00 10.93
N SER A 120 -8.78 -4.62 11.92
CA SER A 120 -8.27 -5.83 12.58
C SER A 120 -8.95 -7.04 11.96
N CYS A 121 -8.18 -7.92 11.32
CA CYS A 121 -8.68 -9.14 10.69
C CYS A 121 -8.28 -10.36 11.51
N ALA A 122 -9.21 -11.28 11.75
CA ALA A 122 -8.99 -12.54 12.45
C ALA A 122 -9.66 -13.72 11.71
N PRO A 123 -9.21 -14.02 10.47
CA PRO A 123 -9.83 -15.05 9.65
C PRO A 123 -9.56 -16.45 10.22
N GLU A 124 -10.50 -17.36 10.04
CA GLU A 124 -10.38 -18.72 10.52
C GLU A 124 -9.21 -19.45 9.83
N HIS A 125 -8.37 -20.14 10.61
CA HIS A 125 -7.21 -20.91 10.13
C HIS A 125 -6.14 -20.10 9.39
N ARG A 126 -6.06 -18.78 9.62
CA ARG A 126 -5.08 -17.87 9.02
C ARG A 126 -4.48 -16.97 10.09
N TYR A 127 -3.46 -16.20 9.75
CA TYR A 127 -2.87 -15.26 10.69
C TYR A 127 -3.81 -14.07 10.95
N LYS A 128 -3.88 -13.65 12.21
CA LYS A 128 -4.47 -12.37 12.57
C LYS A 128 -3.59 -11.25 12.05
N SER A 129 -4.22 -10.14 11.70
CA SER A 129 -3.50 -8.98 11.20
C SER A 129 -4.22 -7.68 11.56
N VAL A 130 -3.47 -6.58 11.54
CA VAL A 130 -4.00 -5.24 11.55
C VAL A 130 -3.42 -4.49 10.36
N GLY A 131 -4.23 -3.65 9.73
CA GLY A 131 -3.79 -2.84 8.60
C GLY A 131 -4.60 -1.55 8.52
N VAL A 132 -4.24 -0.71 7.55
CA VAL A 132 -5.02 0.47 7.20
C VAL A 132 -5.57 0.28 5.80
N ALA A 133 -6.90 0.34 5.70
CA ALA A 133 -7.59 0.35 4.42
C ALA A 133 -7.90 1.80 4.04
N ASP A 134 -7.66 2.17 2.79
CA ASP A 134 -8.18 3.40 2.23
C ASP A 134 -9.55 3.10 1.59
N ALA A 135 -10.59 3.24 2.40
CA ALA A 135 -11.95 2.93 2.01
C ALA A 135 -12.51 3.89 0.94
N TYR A 136 -11.85 5.01 0.70
CA TYR A 136 -12.17 5.91 -0.40
C TYR A 136 -12.16 5.20 -1.77
N TRP A 137 -11.29 4.22 -1.95
CA TRP A 137 -11.16 3.46 -3.19
C TRP A 137 -12.27 2.43 -3.42
N LEU A 138 -13.02 2.09 -2.37
CA LEU A 138 -14.16 1.17 -2.49
C LEU A 138 -15.38 1.87 -3.06
N ASP A 139 -15.46 3.19 -2.92
CA ASP A 139 -16.60 3.99 -3.36
C ASP A 139 -16.18 5.32 -4.00
N ALA A 140 -15.32 5.27 -4.99
CA ALA A 140 -14.88 6.47 -5.72
C ALA A 140 -16.03 7.27 -6.36
N GLN A 141 -17.22 6.69 -6.46
CA GLN A 141 -18.41 7.35 -7.03
C GLN A 141 -19.43 7.77 -5.97
N ASN A 142 -19.31 7.31 -4.71
CA ASN A 142 -20.34 7.50 -3.70
C ASN A 142 -19.80 7.51 -2.26
N LEU A 143 -18.82 8.38 -1.98
CA LEU A 143 -18.21 8.54 -0.65
C LEU A 143 -19.20 8.67 0.51
N THR A 144 -20.34 9.31 0.24
CA THR A 144 -21.45 9.43 1.20
C THR A 144 -21.94 8.06 1.68
N PHE A 145 -21.71 7.04 0.88
CA PHE A 145 -22.15 5.68 1.15
C PHE A 145 -21.26 4.98 2.19
N VAL A 146 -19.93 4.97 2.00
CA VAL A 146 -19.02 4.34 2.99
C VAL A 146 -19.02 5.14 4.30
N ALA A 147 -18.98 6.47 4.24
CA ALA A 147 -19.11 7.33 5.41
C ALA A 147 -20.50 7.17 6.06
N GLY A 148 -21.58 7.06 5.28
CA GLY A 148 -22.92 6.82 5.79
C GLY A 148 -23.11 5.42 6.37
N ALA A 149 -22.46 4.39 5.81
CA ALA A 149 -22.42 3.05 6.37
C ALA A 149 -21.70 3.02 7.72
N LEU A 150 -20.70 3.86 7.88
CA LEU A 150 -19.91 3.97 9.10
C LEU A 150 -20.59 4.85 10.17
N ASP A 151 -21.42 5.83 9.79
CA ASP A 151 -22.01 6.77 10.75
C ASP A 151 -23.49 6.48 11.13
N ASP A 152 -24.38 5.98 10.26
CA ASP A 152 -25.83 6.01 10.53
C ASP A 152 -26.70 4.89 9.91
N GLY A 153 -26.21 3.69 9.84
CA GLY A 153 -27.07 2.56 9.43
C GLY A 153 -27.16 2.39 7.92
N VAL A 154 -26.66 1.31 7.57
CA VAL A 154 -26.27 0.81 6.26
C VAL A 154 -27.43 0.57 5.35
N THR A 155 -27.36 1.08 4.15
CA THR A 155 -28.23 0.68 3.03
C THR A 155 -27.55 -0.27 2.04
N ASP A 156 -26.20 -0.30 2.01
CA ASP A 156 -25.41 -1.22 1.16
C ASP A 156 -24.05 -1.50 1.82
N ILE A 157 -23.81 -2.69 2.29
CA ILE A 157 -22.61 -3.09 3.00
C ILE A 157 -21.61 -3.87 2.12
N SER A 158 -21.87 -3.97 0.82
CA SER A 158 -20.96 -4.68 -0.10
C SER A 158 -19.55 -4.09 -0.08
N ALA A 159 -19.44 -2.77 0.12
CA ALA A 159 -18.16 -2.11 0.28
C ALA A 159 -17.40 -2.60 1.51
N LEU A 160 -18.09 -2.85 2.63
CA LEU A 160 -17.46 -3.41 3.84
C LEU A 160 -16.95 -4.83 3.61
N ALA A 161 -17.63 -5.64 2.78
CA ALA A 161 -17.17 -6.99 2.43
C ALA A 161 -15.80 -6.97 1.72
N LEU A 162 -15.47 -5.89 1.03
CA LEU A 162 -14.20 -5.69 0.34
C LEU A 162 -13.14 -4.97 1.19
N LEU A 163 -13.49 -4.48 2.37
CA LEU A 163 -12.59 -3.67 3.19
C LEU A 163 -11.24 -4.35 3.50
N PRO A 164 -11.16 -5.68 3.78
CA PRO A 164 -9.88 -6.36 3.97
C PRO A 164 -8.94 -6.28 2.76
N TYR A 165 -9.51 -6.19 1.55
CA TYR A 165 -8.78 -6.08 0.29
C TYR A 165 -8.47 -4.64 -0.12
N ALA A 166 -9.01 -3.65 0.59
CA ALA A 166 -8.68 -2.24 0.43
C ALA A 166 -7.50 -1.79 1.31
N CYS A 167 -6.88 -2.73 2.05
CA CYS A 167 -5.67 -2.44 2.82
C CYS A 167 -4.54 -1.98 1.88
N VAL A 168 -3.92 -0.86 2.23
CA VAL A 168 -2.74 -0.32 1.56
C VAL A 168 -1.46 -0.68 2.31
N ASP A 169 -1.59 -1.11 3.55
CA ASP A 169 -0.55 -1.71 4.39
C ASP A 169 -1.15 -2.57 5.50
N GLY A 170 -0.30 -3.34 6.17
CA GLY A 170 -0.69 -4.11 7.33
C GLY A 170 0.47 -4.90 7.92
N MET A 171 0.28 -5.37 9.16
CA MET A 171 1.18 -6.29 9.86
C MET A 171 0.37 -7.45 10.44
N ASN A 172 0.89 -8.67 10.33
CA ASN A 172 0.26 -9.83 10.93
C ASN A 172 0.88 -10.25 12.27
N GLU A 173 0.30 -11.23 12.93
CA GLU A 173 0.73 -11.76 14.24
C GLU A 173 2.10 -12.45 14.24
N LYS A 174 2.73 -12.61 13.07
CA LYS A 174 4.10 -13.09 12.91
C LYS A 174 5.10 -11.96 12.73
N GLY A 175 4.62 -10.71 12.67
CA GLY A 175 5.43 -9.53 12.42
C GLY A 175 5.77 -9.30 10.95
N LEU A 176 5.20 -10.09 10.03
CA LEU A 176 5.29 -9.77 8.60
C LEU A 176 4.49 -8.49 8.34
N THR A 177 5.15 -7.52 7.72
CA THR A 177 4.52 -6.26 7.29
C THR A 177 4.56 -6.15 5.78
N VAL A 178 3.47 -5.73 5.17
CA VAL A 178 3.36 -5.50 3.72
C VAL A 178 2.78 -4.13 3.47
N SER A 179 3.37 -3.38 2.54
CA SER A 179 2.90 -2.06 2.12
C SER A 179 2.84 -1.97 0.60
N ILE A 180 1.77 -1.39 0.06
CA ILE A 180 1.63 -1.08 -1.36
C ILE A 180 2.13 0.35 -1.59
N LEU A 181 2.96 0.55 -2.61
CA LEU A 181 3.39 1.87 -3.06
C LEU A 181 3.20 1.96 -4.58
N LYS A 182 2.72 3.11 -5.05
CA LYS A 182 2.60 3.39 -6.47
C LYS A 182 3.97 3.51 -7.13
N LEU A 183 4.05 3.04 -8.37
CA LEU A 183 5.15 3.36 -9.28
C LEU A 183 4.76 4.55 -10.15
N ASP A 184 5.54 5.63 -10.12
CA ASP A 184 5.36 6.80 -10.97
C ASP A 184 5.91 6.51 -12.37
N THR A 185 5.22 5.64 -13.09
CA THR A 185 5.59 5.19 -14.44
C THR A 185 4.51 5.57 -15.44
N LYS A 186 4.84 5.46 -16.71
CA LYS A 186 3.82 5.56 -17.76
C LYS A 186 3.18 4.17 -17.95
N PRO A 187 1.86 4.05 -17.79
CA PRO A 187 1.18 2.76 -17.87
C PRO A 187 1.49 1.95 -19.14
N GLU A 188 1.64 2.62 -20.28
CA GLU A 188 1.99 1.99 -21.54
C GLU A 188 3.38 1.36 -21.60
N GLU A 189 4.23 1.65 -20.61
CA GLU A 189 5.62 1.22 -20.57
C GLU A 189 5.87 0.07 -19.59
N THR A 190 4.97 -0.18 -18.63
CA THR A 190 5.34 -0.99 -17.47
C THR A 190 4.27 -1.88 -16.88
N LEU A 191 2.98 -1.72 -17.24
CA LEU A 191 1.88 -2.45 -16.59
C LEU A 191 2.13 -3.95 -16.46
N ALA A 192 2.06 -4.45 -15.24
CA ALA A 192 2.18 -5.88 -14.94
C ALA A 192 1.09 -6.67 -15.68
N CYS A 193 1.49 -7.70 -16.43
CA CYS A 193 0.59 -8.47 -17.28
C CYS A 193 0.96 -9.97 -17.36
N GLN A 194 1.48 -10.53 -16.26
CA GLN A 194 1.86 -11.94 -16.21
C GLN A 194 0.70 -12.85 -16.64
N ASN A 195 0.99 -13.93 -17.35
CA ASN A 195 0.00 -14.86 -17.85
C ASN A 195 0.54 -16.30 -17.94
N GLU A 196 1.15 -16.79 -16.87
CA GLU A 196 1.62 -18.16 -16.78
C GLU A 196 0.43 -19.12 -16.57
N GLU A 197 0.42 -20.22 -17.32
CA GLU A 197 -0.64 -21.22 -17.23
C GLU A 197 -0.66 -21.89 -15.84
N GLY A 198 -1.85 -22.02 -15.27
CA GLY A 198 -2.06 -22.67 -13.96
C GLY A 198 -1.89 -21.75 -12.75
N LYS A 199 -1.42 -20.52 -12.92
CA LYS A 199 -1.35 -19.54 -11.83
C LYS A 199 -2.59 -18.64 -11.81
N PRO A 200 -3.19 -18.37 -10.62
CA PRO A 200 -4.29 -17.42 -10.50
C PRO A 200 -3.82 -16.00 -10.81
N SER A 201 -4.68 -15.19 -11.42
CA SER A 201 -4.41 -13.77 -11.66
C SER A 201 -4.94 -12.94 -10.50
N VAL A 202 -4.12 -12.05 -9.95
CA VAL A 202 -4.45 -11.22 -8.78
C VAL A 202 -4.01 -9.77 -8.97
N ALA A 203 -4.68 -8.85 -8.26
CA ALA A 203 -4.24 -7.47 -8.09
C ALA A 203 -3.29 -7.35 -6.88
N HIS A 204 -2.52 -6.26 -6.80
CA HIS A 204 -1.57 -6.02 -5.72
C HIS A 204 -2.22 -6.05 -4.32
N SER A 205 -3.42 -5.47 -4.16
CA SER A 205 -4.13 -5.44 -2.88
C SER A 205 -4.61 -6.83 -2.44
N VAL A 206 -4.98 -7.68 -3.39
CA VAL A 206 -5.32 -9.08 -3.11
C VAL A 206 -4.09 -9.86 -2.65
N LEU A 207 -2.95 -9.67 -3.33
CA LEU A 207 -1.71 -10.31 -2.96
C LEU A 207 -1.22 -9.84 -1.57
N LEU A 208 -1.32 -8.53 -1.27
CA LEU A 208 -1.05 -7.99 0.07
C LEU A 208 -1.88 -8.73 1.13
N ARG A 209 -3.19 -8.86 0.90
CA ARG A 209 -4.07 -9.54 1.85
C ARG A 209 -3.67 -10.99 2.03
N TRP A 210 -3.38 -11.72 0.97
CA TRP A 210 -2.95 -13.11 1.05
C TRP A 210 -1.61 -13.27 1.78
N MET A 211 -0.66 -12.34 1.60
CA MET A 211 0.59 -12.34 2.35
C MET A 211 0.36 -12.15 3.85
N LEU A 212 -0.48 -11.18 4.24
CA LEU A 212 -0.79 -10.95 5.65
C LEU A 212 -1.49 -12.16 6.29
N ASP A 213 -2.30 -12.88 5.54
CA ASP A 213 -3.08 -14.01 6.05
C ASP A 213 -2.30 -15.33 6.07
N GLY A 214 -1.21 -15.44 5.32
CA GLY A 214 -0.54 -16.74 5.13
C GLY A 214 0.98 -16.78 5.25
N CYS A 215 1.68 -15.64 5.21
CA CYS A 215 3.13 -15.60 5.23
C CYS A 215 3.65 -15.08 6.58
N SER A 216 4.79 -15.60 7.03
CA SER A 216 5.47 -15.18 8.25
C SER A 216 6.83 -14.52 7.99
N THR A 217 7.40 -14.73 6.81
CA THR A 217 8.72 -14.24 6.40
C THR A 217 8.69 -13.59 5.03
N VAL A 218 9.70 -12.77 4.73
CA VAL A 218 9.91 -12.20 3.39
C VAL A 218 10.02 -13.31 2.35
N ASN A 219 10.72 -14.40 2.64
CA ASN A 219 10.87 -15.51 1.69
C ASN A 219 9.53 -16.17 1.34
N GLU A 220 8.66 -16.43 2.34
CA GLU A 220 7.32 -16.99 2.09
C GLU A 220 6.45 -16.01 1.25
N ALA A 221 6.58 -14.71 1.47
CA ALA A 221 5.89 -13.72 0.67
C ALA A 221 6.39 -13.68 -0.79
N VAL A 222 7.69 -13.85 -1.00
CA VAL A 222 8.28 -13.99 -2.35
C VAL A 222 7.76 -15.25 -3.05
N GLU A 223 7.78 -16.41 -2.38
CA GLU A 223 7.26 -17.66 -2.92
C GLU A 223 5.77 -17.54 -3.29
N LEU A 224 4.98 -16.85 -2.46
CA LEU A 224 3.58 -16.57 -2.78
C LEU A 224 3.45 -15.68 -4.02
N ALA A 225 4.26 -14.62 -4.13
CA ALA A 225 4.25 -13.73 -5.30
C ALA A 225 4.65 -14.46 -6.59
N GLU A 226 5.59 -15.40 -6.52
CA GLU A 226 5.98 -16.26 -7.64
C GLU A 226 4.88 -17.27 -8.04
N SER A 227 3.95 -17.58 -7.15
CA SER A 227 2.86 -18.54 -7.39
C SER A 227 1.65 -17.95 -8.10
N VAL A 228 1.60 -16.65 -8.34
CA VAL A 228 0.47 -15.93 -8.94
C VAL A 228 0.88 -15.19 -10.22
N ASN A 229 -0.11 -14.78 -10.98
CA ASN A 229 0.04 -13.83 -12.09
C ASN A 229 -0.39 -12.43 -11.61
N MET A 230 0.55 -11.52 -11.50
CA MET A 230 0.23 -10.12 -11.19
C MET A 230 -0.36 -9.42 -12.40
N LYS A 231 -1.47 -8.71 -12.18
CA LYS A 231 -2.12 -7.89 -13.20
C LYS A 231 -2.44 -6.51 -12.65
N ALA A 232 -1.85 -5.50 -13.25
CA ALA A 232 -2.19 -4.11 -13.02
C ALA A 232 -3.24 -3.64 -14.04
N ALA A 233 -4.24 -2.89 -13.58
CA ALA A 233 -5.32 -2.42 -14.45
C ALA A 233 -5.02 -1.03 -15.06
N ILE A 234 -4.51 -0.10 -14.28
CA ILE A 234 -4.35 1.32 -14.66
C ILE A 234 -2.98 1.88 -14.27
N SER A 235 -2.43 1.50 -13.10
CA SER A 235 -1.10 1.88 -12.67
C SER A 235 -0.36 0.70 -12.08
N ASP A 236 0.95 0.74 -12.17
CA ASP A 236 1.80 -0.22 -11.49
C ASP A 236 1.99 0.18 -10.04
N MET A 237 2.13 -0.85 -9.23
CA MET A 237 2.49 -0.75 -7.82
C MET A 237 3.58 -1.76 -7.52
N HIS A 238 4.32 -1.52 -6.46
CA HIS A 238 5.20 -2.51 -5.88
C HIS A 238 4.83 -2.78 -4.42
N LEU A 239 5.28 -3.90 -3.90
CA LEU A 239 5.09 -4.28 -2.52
C LEU A 239 6.40 -4.17 -1.78
N PHE A 240 6.40 -3.47 -0.65
CA PHE A 240 7.49 -3.51 0.31
C PHE A 240 7.12 -4.49 1.42
N VAL A 241 7.91 -5.54 1.56
CA VAL A 241 7.68 -6.62 2.52
C VAL A 241 8.82 -6.64 3.53
N THR A 242 8.48 -6.71 4.81
CA THR A 242 9.46 -6.83 5.90
C THR A 242 9.01 -7.90 6.89
N ASP A 243 9.93 -8.49 7.66
CA ASP A 243 9.61 -9.48 8.68
C ASP A 243 10.22 -9.17 10.06
N ALA A 244 9.83 -9.95 11.06
CA ALA A 244 10.27 -9.78 12.44
C ALA A 244 11.79 -10.06 12.66
N GLU A 245 12.47 -10.66 11.68
CA GLU A 245 13.92 -10.90 11.73
C GLU A 245 14.71 -9.70 11.15
N GLY A 246 14.00 -8.70 10.60
CA GLY A 246 14.60 -7.50 10.02
C GLY A 246 14.96 -7.64 8.55
N HIS A 247 14.53 -8.71 7.86
CA HIS A 247 14.65 -8.81 6.42
C HIS A 247 13.65 -7.89 5.74
N SER A 248 14.01 -7.42 4.56
CA SER A 248 13.14 -6.57 3.76
C SER A 248 13.42 -6.70 2.26
N ALA A 249 12.36 -6.65 1.47
CA ALA A 249 12.44 -6.68 0.02
C ALA A 249 11.34 -5.86 -0.64
N VAL A 250 11.63 -5.34 -1.81
CA VAL A 250 10.65 -4.79 -2.75
C VAL A 250 10.37 -5.82 -3.82
N LEU A 251 9.09 -6.08 -4.05
CA LEU A 251 8.59 -6.92 -5.12
C LEU A 251 8.01 -6.02 -6.21
N GLU A 252 8.59 -6.05 -7.39
CA GLU A 252 8.26 -5.17 -8.52
C GLU A 252 7.93 -5.99 -9.75
N TRP A 253 6.93 -5.55 -10.50
CA TRP A 253 6.53 -6.17 -11.75
C TRP A 253 6.65 -5.19 -12.91
N ARG A 254 7.20 -5.67 -14.01
CA ARG A 254 7.27 -4.93 -15.26
C ARG A 254 6.90 -5.88 -16.39
N TYR A 255 5.75 -5.68 -17.00
CA TYR A 255 5.16 -6.64 -17.94
C TYR A 255 4.95 -8.02 -17.28
N ASP A 256 5.62 -9.05 -17.77
CA ASP A 256 5.55 -10.43 -17.29
C ASP A 256 6.67 -10.80 -16.29
N GLU A 257 7.57 -9.88 -15.99
CA GLU A 257 8.72 -10.11 -15.12
C GLU A 257 8.45 -9.64 -13.69
N LEU A 258 8.75 -10.51 -12.70
CA LEU A 258 8.86 -10.17 -11.29
C LEU A 258 10.33 -10.03 -10.92
N VAL A 259 10.70 -8.89 -10.32
CA VAL A 259 12.01 -8.68 -9.72
C VAL A 259 11.85 -8.46 -8.22
N VAL A 260 12.69 -9.14 -7.45
CA VAL A 260 12.78 -9.02 -6.00
C VAL A 260 14.10 -8.36 -5.65
N THR A 261 14.05 -7.23 -4.94
CA THR A 261 15.23 -6.47 -4.55
C THR A 261 15.30 -6.30 -3.05
N GLU A 262 16.36 -6.82 -2.42
CA GLU A 262 16.63 -6.56 -1.01
C GLU A 262 16.98 -5.08 -0.82
N THR A 263 16.23 -4.37 0.01
CA THR A 263 16.41 -2.94 0.27
C THR A 263 15.74 -2.51 1.56
N ASN A 264 16.33 -1.55 2.27
CA ASN A 264 15.78 -1.00 3.51
C ASN A 264 14.84 0.19 3.29
N ALA A 265 14.70 0.67 2.06
CA ALA A 265 13.87 1.84 1.75
C ALA A 265 13.26 1.74 0.36
N VAL A 266 12.10 2.34 0.19
CA VAL A 266 11.36 2.38 -1.08
C VAL A 266 10.49 3.62 -1.16
N THR A 267 10.28 4.14 -2.37
CA THR A 267 9.32 5.19 -2.68
C THR A 267 8.62 4.90 -4.02
N ASN A 268 8.45 5.84 -4.93
CA ASN A 268 7.59 5.71 -6.09
C ASN A 268 8.35 5.51 -7.41
N PHE A 269 9.45 4.78 -7.42
CA PHE A 269 10.20 4.44 -8.63
C PHE A 269 10.71 3.00 -8.59
N PHE A 270 11.00 2.40 -9.72
CA PHE A 270 11.57 1.05 -9.79
C PHE A 270 12.96 0.99 -9.14
N VAL A 271 13.14 0.07 -8.21
CA VAL A 271 14.41 -0.18 -7.52
C VAL A 271 15.25 -1.23 -8.26
N GLY A 272 14.60 -2.28 -8.77
CA GLY A 272 15.27 -3.44 -9.38
C GLY A 272 15.30 -3.45 -10.90
N PHE A 273 14.47 -2.63 -11.56
CA PHE A 273 14.42 -2.52 -13.02
C PHE A 273 15.19 -1.34 -13.59
N ASP A 274 16.30 -0.98 -13.01
CA ASP A 274 17.15 0.01 -13.62
C ASP A 274 17.94 -0.62 -14.78
N ASP A 275 18.06 0.08 -15.93
CA ASP A 275 18.65 -0.37 -17.21
C ASP A 275 20.11 -0.87 -17.11
N GLY A 276 20.38 -1.79 -16.18
CA GLY A 276 21.66 -2.43 -15.92
C GLY A 276 22.58 -1.73 -14.94
N GLU A 277 22.09 -0.71 -14.24
CA GLU A 277 22.82 -0.03 -13.18
C GLU A 277 22.14 -0.26 -11.83
N ASP A 278 22.69 -1.13 -10.99
CA ASP A 278 22.26 -1.31 -9.60
C ASP A 278 22.29 0.05 -8.88
N VAL A 279 21.14 0.70 -8.82
CA VAL A 279 21.01 2.04 -8.22
C VAL A 279 21.18 1.95 -6.71
N TYR A 280 20.79 0.81 -6.15
CA TYR A 280 20.86 0.60 -4.71
C TYR A 280 21.06 -0.89 -4.39
N LYS A 281 22.07 -1.23 -3.66
CA LYS A 281 22.34 -2.60 -3.22
C LYS A 281 22.55 -2.65 -1.71
N ASN A 282 21.72 -3.43 -0.99
CA ASN A 282 21.84 -3.69 0.45
C ASN A 282 21.84 -2.43 1.32
N GLY A 283 20.94 -1.50 1.09
CA GLY A 283 20.86 -0.30 1.92
C GLY A 283 21.98 0.73 1.66
N VAL A 284 22.83 0.55 0.65
CA VAL A 284 23.95 1.45 0.35
C VAL A 284 23.78 2.07 -1.04
N LEU A 285 23.72 3.40 -1.11
CA LEU A 285 23.87 4.13 -2.37
C LEU A 285 25.20 3.70 -3.02
N THR A 286 25.13 3.10 -4.21
CA THR A 286 26.34 2.74 -4.93
C THR A 286 27.09 3.99 -5.39
N GLU A 287 28.41 3.90 -5.51
CA GLU A 287 29.25 5.01 -6.02
C GLU A 287 28.74 5.61 -7.33
N LYS A 288 28.08 4.81 -8.17
CA LYS A 288 27.47 5.24 -9.43
C LYS A 288 26.30 6.22 -9.23
N LEU A 289 25.51 6.06 -8.17
CA LEU A 289 24.46 7.02 -7.82
C LEU A 289 25.04 8.37 -7.41
N ALA A 290 26.11 8.37 -6.64
CA ALA A 290 26.79 9.58 -6.22
C ALA A 290 27.48 10.31 -7.40
N THR A 291 28.02 9.58 -8.37
CA THR A 291 28.73 10.13 -9.54
C THR A 291 27.81 10.49 -10.70
N SER A 292 26.64 9.86 -10.80
CA SER A 292 25.63 10.08 -11.85
C SER A 292 24.44 10.91 -11.40
N ALA A 293 24.55 11.64 -10.29
CA ALA A 293 23.46 12.48 -9.75
C ALA A 293 22.82 13.41 -10.80
N GLY A 294 23.57 13.82 -11.84
CA GLY A 294 23.04 14.54 -13.00
C GLY A 294 22.17 13.66 -13.89
N THR A 295 22.62 12.47 -14.24
CA THR A 295 21.92 11.55 -15.14
C THR A 295 20.69 10.95 -14.46
N ILE A 296 20.81 10.56 -13.19
CA ILE A 296 19.69 10.08 -12.38
C ILE A 296 18.67 11.20 -12.16
N ARG A 297 19.12 12.42 -11.94
CA ARG A 297 18.26 13.59 -11.82
C ARG A 297 17.42 13.81 -13.08
N ASP A 298 18.00 13.62 -14.25
CA ASP A 298 17.30 13.74 -15.53
C ASP A 298 16.33 12.56 -15.76
N TYR A 299 16.70 11.36 -15.36
CA TYR A 299 15.87 10.16 -15.46
C TYR A 299 14.68 10.24 -14.49
N HIS A 300 14.90 10.62 -13.23
CA HIS A 300 13.86 10.72 -12.22
C HIS A 300 13.12 12.06 -12.19
N TYR A 301 13.52 13.05 -12.93
CA TYR A 301 12.79 14.31 -13.04
C TYR A 301 11.40 14.15 -13.67
N GLY A 302 11.17 13.06 -14.39
CA GLY A 302 9.87 12.65 -14.91
C GLY A 302 9.03 11.80 -13.96
N TYR A 303 9.56 11.36 -12.82
CA TYR A 303 8.91 10.46 -11.85
C TYR A 303 8.53 11.15 -10.52
N GLY A 304 8.37 12.46 -10.50
CA GLY A 304 7.92 13.20 -9.33
C GLY A 304 8.92 13.26 -8.18
N HIS A 305 8.40 13.39 -6.96
CA HIS A 305 9.21 13.56 -5.74
C HIS A 305 9.73 12.23 -5.15
N GLY A 306 9.41 11.08 -5.73
CA GLY A 306 9.75 9.77 -5.19
C GLY A 306 11.24 9.63 -4.89
N TYR A 307 12.09 9.98 -5.85
CA TYR A 307 13.54 9.87 -5.71
C TYR A 307 14.13 10.79 -4.61
N HIS A 308 13.62 12.02 -4.48
CA HIS A 308 14.11 12.92 -3.44
C HIS A 308 13.78 12.39 -2.04
N ARG A 309 12.57 11.86 -1.85
CA ARG A 309 12.16 11.25 -0.57
C ARG A 309 12.98 10.01 -0.26
N PHE A 310 13.28 9.19 -1.27
CA PHE A 310 14.17 8.04 -1.14
C PHE A 310 15.56 8.45 -0.63
N LEU A 311 16.19 9.47 -1.24
CA LEU A 311 17.47 9.99 -0.78
C LEU A 311 17.42 10.54 0.65
N GLN A 312 16.33 11.20 1.02
CA GLN A 312 16.13 11.69 2.39
C GLN A 312 16.07 10.53 3.38
N ILE A 313 15.33 9.47 3.05
CA ILE A 313 15.21 8.28 3.90
C ILE A 313 16.57 7.60 4.06
N VAL A 314 17.26 7.29 2.96
CA VAL A 314 18.56 6.60 2.98
C VAL A 314 19.60 7.43 3.74
N THR A 315 19.67 8.75 3.47
CA THR A 315 20.57 9.64 4.20
C THR A 315 20.23 9.66 5.70
N GLY A 316 18.95 9.59 6.06
CA GLY A 316 18.51 9.47 7.44
C GLY A 316 18.97 8.16 8.07
N LEU A 317 18.75 7.03 7.40
CA LEU A 317 19.19 5.72 7.88
C LEU A 317 20.71 5.65 8.07
N ASP A 318 21.49 6.13 7.09
CA ASP A 318 22.97 6.16 7.16
C ASP A 318 23.46 7.05 8.31
N ARG A 319 22.85 8.21 8.51
CA ARG A 319 23.22 9.15 9.58
C ARG A 319 23.05 8.52 10.96
N TYR A 320 22.00 7.75 11.16
CA TYR A 320 21.71 7.10 12.41
C TYR A 320 22.50 5.79 12.61
N ALA A 321 23.01 5.22 11.52
CA ALA A 321 23.89 4.06 11.58
C ALA A 321 25.34 4.39 11.90
N ASP A 322 25.76 5.67 11.87
CA ASP A 322 27.15 6.10 12.15
C ASP A 322 27.50 5.92 13.62
N PRO A 323 28.41 5.00 13.98
CA PRO A 323 28.79 4.76 15.38
C PRO A 323 29.79 5.78 15.94
N SER A 324 30.21 6.80 15.15
CA SER A 324 31.30 7.71 15.51
C SER A 324 30.91 8.75 16.57
N ASP A 325 29.61 8.99 16.78
CA ASP A 325 29.08 9.86 17.84
C ASP A 325 28.05 9.14 18.73
N PRO A 326 28.49 8.44 19.81
CA PRO A 326 27.58 7.70 20.67
C PRO A 326 26.52 8.55 21.38
N GLN A 327 26.78 9.86 21.61
CA GLN A 327 25.83 10.74 22.28
C GLN A 327 24.79 11.27 21.30
N ALA A 328 25.19 11.68 20.10
CA ALA A 328 24.28 12.00 19.01
C ALA A 328 23.46 10.77 18.63
N LEU A 329 24.09 9.59 18.59
CA LEU A 329 23.46 8.33 18.30
C LEU A 329 22.34 7.97 19.29
N SER A 330 22.55 8.19 20.61
CA SER A 330 21.53 7.91 21.64
C SER A 330 20.30 8.81 21.50
N ILE A 331 20.51 10.12 21.38
CA ILE A 331 19.42 11.09 21.22
C ILE A 331 18.67 10.90 19.89
N MET A 332 19.42 10.60 18.83
CA MET A 332 18.86 10.41 17.49
C MET A 332 18.06 9.12 17.38
N ARG A 333 18.50 8.03 17.97
CA ARG A 333 17.84 6.72 17.87
C ARG A 333 16.46 6.70 18.51
N GLU A 334 16.21 7.44 19.58
CA GLU A 334 14.89 7.54 20.20
C GLU A 334 13.81 8.08 19.25
N ASN A 335 14.20 8.92 18.27
CA ASN A 335 13.30 9.59 17.34
C ASN A 335 13.57 9.28 15.86
N GLN A 336 14.53 8.40 15.58
CA GLN A 336 15.01 8.15 14.22
C GLN A 336 13.89 7.89 13.23
N ALA A 337 13.03 6.91 13.53
CA ALA A 337 11.94 6.51 12.64
C ALA A 337 11.01 7.70 12.33
N MET A 338 10.63 8.44 13.37
CA MET A 338 9.75 9.60 13.24
C MET A 338 10.41 10.77 12.50
N ASP A 339 11.69 11.04 12.77
CA ASP A 339 12.40 12.13 12.10
C ASP A 339 12.53 11.87 10.58
N ILE A 340 12.79 10.61 10.20
CA ILE A 340 12.82 10.21 8.80
C ILE A 340 11.43 10.33 8.16
N LEU A 341 10.36 9.86 8.84
CA LEU A 341 8.98 10.00 8.35
C LEU A 341 8.60 11.46 8.11
N ARG A 342 8.94 12.36 9.05
CA ARG A 342 8.65 13.79 8.93
C ARG A 342 9.36 14.44 7.75
N VAL A 343 10.62 14.08 7.50
CA VAL A 343 11.40 14.64 6.39
C VAL A 343 10.88 14.13 5.05
N ALA A 344 10.39 12.89 4.99
CA ALA A 344 9.82 12.29 3.79
C ALA A 344 8.32 12.59 3.59
N ALA A 345 7.66 13.24 4.55
CA ALA A 345 6.24 13.60 4.44
C ALA A 345 6.00 14.67 3.37
N GLN A 346 4.83 14.62 2.76
CA GLN A 346 4.40 15.55 1.72
C GLN A 346 3.31 16.49 2.22
N ASP A 347 3.57 17.80 2.15
CA ASP A 347 2.60 18.83 2.52
C ASP A 347 1.48 18.95 1.47
N PRO A 348 0.24 19.29 1.89
CA PRO A 348 -0.92 19.41 0.99
C PRO A 348 -0.75 20.38 -0.18
N GLY A 349 0.13 21.37 -0.05
CA GLY A 349 0.38 22.40 -1.06
C GLY A 349 1.47 22.05 -2.08
N THR A 350 2.20 20.97 -1.89
CA THR A 350 3.38 20.67 -2.69
C THR A 350 3.02 20.09 -4.06
N GLU A 351 2.02 19.20 -4.11
CA GLU A 351 1.55 18.58 -5.34
C GLU A 351 0.01 18.58 -5.46
N ALA A 352 -0.46 18.41 -6.69
CA ALA A 352 -1.89 18.40 -6.96
C ALA A 352 -2.60 17.18 -6.38
N THR A 353 -1.93 16.02 -6.39
CA THR A 353 -2.52 14.70 -6.07
C THR A 353 -1.84 13.98 -4.90
N SER A 354 -0.84 14.59 -4.27
CA SER A 354 -0.07 13.96 -3.20
C SER A 354 -0.04 14.79 -1.93
N MET A 355 -0.29 14.15 -0.81
CA MET A 355 -0.07 14.64 0.56
C MET A 355 -0.01 13.45 1.51
N THR A 356 0.75 13.55 2.59
CA THR A 356 0.78 12.50 3.60
C THR A 356 -0.52 12.51 4.41
N GLN A 357 -1.36 11.50 4.18
CA GLN A 357 -2.60 11.26 4.91
C GLN A 357 -2.31 10.76 6.32
N TYR A 358 -1.39 9.82 6.42
CA TYR A 358 -0.88 9.34 7.71
C TYR A 358 0.57 8.88 7.61
N SER A 359 1.26 8.97 8.75
CA SER A 359 2.54 8.32 9.00
C SER A 359 2.30 7.16 9.96
N LEU A 360 2.93 6.01 9.73
CA LEU A 360 2.68 4.78 10.48
C LEU A 360 4.00 4.08 10.81
N ILE A 361 4.11 3.57 12.03
CA ILE A 361 5.19 2.72 12.48
C ILE A 361 4.61 1.42 13.00
N TYR A 362 4.95 0.32 12.35
CA TYR A 362 4.73 -1.04 12.82
C TYR A 362 5.95 -1.51 13.60
N ASN A 363 5.74 -1.97 14.85
CA ASN A 363 6.76 -2.64 15.64
C ASN A 363 6.53 -4.16 15.56
N ALA A 364 7.32 -4.83 14.74
CA ALA A 364 7.19 -6.27 14.49
C ALA A 364 7.60 -7.12 15.70
N THR A 365 8.39 -6.59 16.61
CA THR A 365 8.82 -7.28 17.84
C THR A 365 7.70 -7.29 18.89
N ASP A 366 7.05 -6.13 19.11
CA ASP A 366 5.99 -5.98 20.11
C ASP A 366 4.59 -6.22 19.54
N LEU A 367 4.47 -6.40 18.23
CA LEU A 367 3.22 -6.56 17.49
C LEU A 367 2.25 -5.40 17.71
N THR A 368 2.79 -4.18 17.72
CA THR A 368 2.05 -2.93 17.91
C THR A 368 2.21 -2.03 16.68
N ALA A 369 1.28 -1.09 16.52
CA ALA A 369 1.38 -0.07 15.50
C ALA A 369 0.95 1.30 16.05
N SER A 370 1.58 2.35 15.54
CA SER A 370 1.29 3.73 15.88
C SER A 370 1.09 4.55 14.62
N LEU A 371 -0.07 5.19 14.50
CA LEU A 371 -0.47 6.00 13.34
C LEU A 371 -0.63 7.46 13.73
N TRP A 372 -0.04 8.35 12.96
CA TRP A 372 -0.18 9.81 13.07
C TRP A 372 -0.94 10.33 11.85
N LEU A 373 -2.14 10.85 12.10
CA LEU A 373 -3.05 11.34 11.06
C LEU A 373 -2.68 12.76 10.63
N LEU A 374 -2.72 13.03 9.32
CA LEU A 374 -2.57 14.36 8.72
C LEU A 374 -1.36 15.14 9.26
N GLN A 375 -0.22 14.44 9.43
CA GLN A 375 1.03 15.01 9.95
C GLN A 375 0.94 15.63 11.36
N ASN A 376 -0.09 15.28 12.13
CA ASN A 376 -0.16 15.64 13.55
C ASN A 376 0.68 14.68 14.39
N TYR A 377 1.98 14.92 14.47
CA TYR A 377 2.93 14.05 15.15
C TYR A 377 2.92 14.17 16.69
N SER A 378 1.98 14.89 17.27
CA SER A 378 1.91 15.07 18.73
C SER A 378 1.29 13.88 19.45
N THR A 379 0.33 13.19 18.82
CA THR A 379 -0.42 12.11 19.45
C THR A 379 -0.73 11.01 18.45
N PRO A 380 -0.19 9.80 18.62
CA PRO A 380 -0.51 8.67 17.77
C PRO A 380 -1.82 7.98 18.16
N TYR A 381 -2.45 7.34 17.20
CA TYR A 381 -3.42 6.27 17.42
C TYR A 381 -2.64 4.95 17.50
N THR A 382 -2.68 4.29 18.66
CA THR A 382 -1.92 3.06 18.88
C THR A 382 -2.87 1.87 18.93
N PHE A 383 -2.48 0.75 18.30
CA PHE A 383 -3.26 -0.47 18.23
C PHE A 383 -2.36 -1.71 18.20
N ASN A 384 -2.91 -2.85 18.59
CA ASN A 384 -2.20 -4.13 18.65
C ASN A 384 -2.71 -5.09 17.58
N VAL A 385 -1.84 -5.95 17.09
CA VAL A 385 -2.21 -7.05 16.17
C VAL A 385 -2.91 -8.17 16.93
N ILE A 386 -2.51 -8.39 18.16
CA ILE A 386 -3.04 -9.45 19.03
C ILE A 386 -3.83 -8.80 20.15
N ASN A 387 -5.12 -8.78 20.02
CA ASN A 387 -6.08 -8.50 21.12
C ASN A 387 -6.99 -9.68 21.31
#